data_58361086b7dfeb02f8351db90e6c4abe
#
_entry.id   58361086b7dfeb02f8351db90e6c4abe
#
_cell.length_a   1.000
_cell.length_b   1.000
_cell.length_c   1.000
_cell.angle_alpha   90.00
_cell.angle_beta   90.00
_cell.angle_gamma   90.00
#
_symmetry.space_group_name_H-M   'P 1'
#
loop_
_entity.id
_entity.type
_entity.pdbx_description
1 polymer ?
#
loop_
_entity_poly.entity_id
_entity_poly.type
_entity_poly.pdbx_seq_one_letter_code
_entity_poly.pdbx_strand_id
1 'polypeptide(L)'
;VYEDESKELSRFLMPEGGKEPREKELLQLTEETERMCRLHYISGGTENDLFVYVSKDKIIVDCHKTSASSSYELKEADNLEGVRTLLLDGISLPKTSCGDSPALLMSRHEYHEIRKKAAFSSLSELSRQMEAATGDSGLSALFAQSVKSRHLTGELRICSRSCGGWSFQYASFLADLSCGWLLRMSCGSEEDWMSAAPVGKEQFSAAFLRWLLHLKPLVAAK
;
A
#
# COMPACT_ATOMS: atom_id res chain seq x y z
N VAL A 1 -19.59 16.84 -7.68
CA VAL A 1 -18.79 16.38 -6.52
C VAL A 1 -19.20 14.96 -6.12
N TYR A 2 -20.49 14.66 -5.91
CA TYR A 2 -20.97 13.33 -5.49
C TYR A 2 -20.79 12.19 -6.52
N GLU A 3 -20.84 12.48 -7.81
CA GLU A 3 -20.62 11.46 -8.87
C GLU A 3 -19.17 10.97 -8.95
N ASP A 4 -18.21 11.80 -8.56
CA ASP A 4 -16.79 11.46 -8.61
C ASP A 4 -16.40 10.58 -7.41
N GLU A 5 -16.93 10.88 -6.23
CA GLU A 5 -16.74 10.07 -5.01
C GLU A 5 -17.32 8.65 -5.15
N SER A 6 -18.50 8.51 -5.75
CA SER A 6 -19.11 7.20 -6.00
C SER A 6 -18.30 6.37 -6.99
N LYS A 7 -17.70 7.00 -8.01
CA LYS A 7 -16.81 6.32 -8.97
C LYS A 7 -15.48 5.91 -8.32
N GLU A 8 -14.91 6.76 -7.45
CA GLU A 8 -13.69 6.41 -6.71
C GLU A 8 -13.95 5.28 -5.72
N LEU A 9 -15.06 5.32 -5.01
CA LEU A 9 -15.46 4.27 -4.08
C LEU A 9 -15.70 2.94 -4.83
N SER A 10 -16.37 2.98 -5.98
CA SER A 10 -16.54 1.80 -6.85
C SER A 10 -15.21 1.24 -7.32
N ARG A 11 -14.27 2.08 -7.76
CA ARG A 11 -12.91 1.64 -8.13
C ARG A 11 -12.12 1.08 -6.95
N PHE A 12 -12.39 1.56 -5.74
CA PHE A 12 -11.78 1.05 -4.52
C PHE A 12 -12.29 -0.37 -4.21
N LEU A 13 -13.59 -0.59 -4.35
CA LEU A 13 -14.28 -1.81 -3.95
C LEU A 13 -14.25 -2.92 -5.02
N MET A 14 -14.14 -2.54 -6.29
CA MET A 14 -14.22 -3.49 -7.40
C MET A 14 -12.82 -3.89 -7.87
N PRO A 15 -12.35 -5.11 -7.59
CA PRO A 15 -11.29 -5.69 -8.39
C PRO A 15 -11.82 -5.87 -9.82
N GLU A 16 -11.04 -5.51 -10.82
CA GLU A 16 -11.39 -5.73 -12.22
C GLU A 16 -11.75 -7.21 -12.42
N GLY A 17 -13.03 -7.50 -12.66
CA GLY A 17 -13.52 -8.87 -12.90
C GLY A 17 -14.42 -9.50 -11.82
N GLY A 18 -14.89 -8.74 -10.81
CA GLY A 18 -15.77 -9.25 -9.74
C GLY A 18 -17.16 -9.66 -10.24
N LYS A 19 -17.71 -10.77 -9.72
CA LYS A 19 -19.05 -11.30 -10.05
C LYS A 19 -20.15 -10.62 -9.24
N GLU A 20 -21.25 -10.26 -9.89
CA GLU A 20 -22.42 -9.50 -9.39
C GLU A 20 -23.05 -9.88 -8.00
N PRO A 21 -23.10 -11.15 -7.53
CA PRO A 21 -23.80 -11.45 -6.28
C PRO A 21 -23.16 -10.83 -5.03
N ARG A 22 -21.87 -10.54 -5.09
CA ARG A 22 -21.07 -10.00 -3.99
C ARG A 22 -21.17 -8.48 -3.83
N GLU A 23 -21.56 -7.81 -4.89
CA GLU A 23 -21.72 -6.36 -4.92
C GLU A 23 -22.72 -5.87 -3.85
N LYS A 24 -23.80 -6.62 -3.63
CA LYS A 24 -24.81 -6.28 -2.62
C LYS A 24 -24.30 -6.45 -1.19
N GLU A 25 -23.57 -7.51 -0.90
CA GLU A 25 -22.97 -7.71 0.45
C GLU A 25 -21.90 -6.66 0.74
N LEU A 26 -21.06 -6.34 -0.23
CA LEU A 26 -20.06 -5.29 -0.11
C LEU A 26 -20.68 -3.90 0.04
N LEU A 27 -21.76 -3.61 -0.68
CA LEU A 27 -22.49 -2.36 -0.54
C LEU A 27 -23.15 -2.23 0.85
N GLN A 28 -23.74 -3.29 1.39
CA GLN A 28 -24.25 -3.29 2.76
C GLN A 28 -23.13 -3.07 3.80
N LEU A 29 -21.99 -3.74 3.64
CA LEU A 29 -20.84 -3.53 4.51
C LEU A 29 -20.33 -2.09 4.44
N THR A 30 -20.34 -1.46 3.26
CA THR A 30 -19.88 -0.07 3.11
C THR A 30 -20.80 0.97 3.72
N GLU A 31 -22.12 0.71 3.80
CA GLU A 31 -23.09 1.63 4.43
C GLU A 31 -22.83 1.80 5.94
N GLU A 32 -22.42 0.73 6.62
CA GLU A 32 -22.12 0.71 8.06
C GLU A 32 -20.63 1.04 8.37
N THR A 33 -19.79 1.09 7.36
CA THR A 33 -18.34 1.20 7.52
C THR A 33 -17.91 2.65 7.61
N GLU A 34 -17.09 2.96 8.61
CA GLU A 34 -16.46 4.27 8.79
C GLU A 34 -15.11 4.36 8.11
N ARG A 35 -14.42 3.22 7.97
CA ARG A 35 -13.08 3.12 7.38
C ARG A 35 -12.92 1.84 6.60
N MET A 36 -12.26 1.93 5.47
CA MET A 36 -11.92 0.78 4.65
C MET A 36 -10.45 0.83 4.26
N CYS A 37 -9.85 -0.34 4.16
CA CYS A 37 -8.52 -0.49 3.63
C CYS A 37 -8.50 -1.58 2.57
N ARG A 38 -7.83 -1.32 1.46
CA ARG A 38 -7.45 -2.34 0.49
C ARG A 38 -5.93 -2.48 0.48
N LEU A 39 -5.46 -3.68 0.70
CA LEU A 39 -4.08 -4.06 0.56
C LEU A 39 -3.97 -5.04 -0.61
N HIS A 40 -3.46 -4.54 -1.73
CA HIS A 40 -3.21 -5.33 -2.92
C HIS A 40 -1.71 -5.60 -3.03
N TYR A 41 -1.29 -6.87 -3.23
CA TYR A 41 0.12 -7.18 -3.38
C TYR A 41 0.38 -8.42 -4.21
N ILE A 42 1.55 -8.43 -4.85
CA ILE A 42 2.10 -9.56 -5.58
C ILE A 42 3.31 -10.06 -4.83
N SER A 43 3.29 -11.34 -4.43
CA SER A 43 4.40 -12.00 -3.75
C SER A 43 4.67 -13.36 -4.40
N GLY A 44 5.92 -13.57 -4.84
CA GLY A 44 6.29 -14.83 -5.50
C GLY A 44 5.44 -15.18 -6.74
N GLY A 45 4.93 -14.18 -7.45
CA GLY A 45 4.06 -14.36 -8.61
C GLY A 45 2.58 -14.61 -8.28
N THR A 46 2.22 -14.65 -7.00
CA THR A 46 0.82 -14.75 -6.55
C THR A 46 0.29 -13.38 -6.21
N GLU A 47 -0.86 -13.05 -6.78
CA GLU A 47 -1.60 -11.81 -6.53
C GLU A 47 -2.58 -12.02 -5.38
N ASN A 48 -2.61 -11.09 -4.44
CA ASN A 48 -3.45 -11.14 -3.25
C ASN A 48 -4.13 -9.79 -3.04
N ASP A 49 -5.40 -9.83 -2.70
CA ASP A 49 -6.18 -8.67 -2.25
C ASP A 49 -6.73 -8.94 -0.86
N LEU A 50 -6.52 -7.99 0.03
CA LEU A 50 -7.06 -7.99 1.38
C LEU A 50 -7.88 -6.72 1.55
N PHE A 51 -9.14 -6.86 1.95
CA PHE A 51 -9.99 -5.74 2.31
C PHE A 51 -10.28 -5.78 3.80
N VAL A 52 -10.18 -4.64 4.47
CA VAL A 52 -10.50 -4.48 5.88
C VAL A 52 -11.58 -3.43 5.99
N TYR A 53 -12.70 -3.79 6.60
CA TYR A 53 -13.84 -2.92 6.86
C TYR A 53 -13.94 -2.69 8.36
N VAL A 54 -13.89 -1.44 8.79
CA VAL A 54 -13.97 -1.06 10.20
C VAL A 54 -15.26 -0.27 10.42
N SER A 55 -16.16 -0.81 11.22
CA SER A 55 -17.33 -0.15 11.75
C SER A 55 -17.15 0.12 13.24
N LYS A 56 -18.17 0.71 13.90
CA LYS A 56 -18.12 1.01 15.34
C LYS A 56 -17.89 -0.23 16.20
N ASP A 57 -18.51 -1.35 15.81
CA ASP A 57 -18.66 -2.52 16.66
C ASP A 57 -17.91 -3.75 16.14
N LYS A 58 -17.41 -3.72 14.91
CA LYS A 58 -16.79 -4.90 14.28
C LYS A 58 -15.72 -4.53 13.24
N ILE A 59 -14.80 -5.43 13.06
CA ILE A 59 -13.81 -5.40 12.00
C ILE A 59 -14.00 -6.65 11.13
N ILE A 60 -14.24 -6.45 9.85
CA ILE A 60 -14.39 -7.54 8.88
C ILE A 60 -13.19 -7.51 7.95
N VAL A 61 -12.57 -8.67 7.78
CA VAL A 61 -11.45 -8.88 6.84
C VAL A 61 -11.91 -9.82 5.74
N ASP A 62 -11.78 -9.35 4.52
CA ASP A 62 -12.04 -10.13 3.32
C ASP A 62 -10.71 -10.43 2.63
N CYS A 63 -10.35 -11.71 2.57
CA CYS A 63 -9.13 -12.19 1.95
C CYS A 63 -9.44 -12.81 0.58
N HIS A 64 -8.88 -12.25 -0.46
CA HIS A 64 -9.00 -12.75 -1.81
C HIS A 64 -7.62 -13.17 -2.35
N LYS A 65 -7.49 -14.44 -2.70
CA LYS A 65 -6.30 -14.97 -3.39
C LYS A 65 -6.67 -15.27 -4.83
N THR A 66 -6.02 -14.59 -5.75
CA THR A 66 -6.14 -14.86 -7.19
C THR A 66 -5.24 -16.05 -7.55
N SER A 67 -5.58 -17.23 -7.02
CA SER A 67 -5.03 -18.50 -7.50
C SER A 67 -6.04 -19.19 -8.40
N ALA A 68 -5.69 -20.31 -9.04
CA ALA A 68 -6.52 -21.04 -10.00
C ALA A 68 -7.93 -21.42 -9.47
N SER A 69 -8.18 -21.31 -8.18
CA SER A 69 -9.50 -21.30 -7.55
C SER A 69 -9.65 -20.01 -6.77
N SER A 70 -10.38 -19.03 -7.30
CA SER A 70 -10.74 -17.81 -6.58
C SER A 70 -11.49 -18.16 -5.29
N SER A 71 -10.79 -18.22 -4.18
CA SER A 71 -11.39 -18.44 -2.87
C SER A 71 -11.53 -17.09 -2.17
N TYR A 72 -12.73 -16.82 -1.67
CA TYR A 72 -13.06 -15.66 -0.85
C TYR A 72 -13.27 -16.15 0.57
N GLU A 73 -12.66 -15.48 1.53
CA GLU A 73 -12.83 -15.81 2.94
C GLU A 73 -13.11 -14.52 3.72
N LEU A 74 -14.35 -14.41 4.22
CA LEU A 74 -14.73 -13.34 5.14
C LEU A 74 -14.45 -13.81 6.56
N LYS A 75 -13.67 -13.03 7.30
CA LYS A 75 -13.36 -13.26 8.70
C LYS A 75 -13.73 -12.04 9.52
N GLU A 76 -14.46 -12.23 10.59
CA GLU A 76 -14.59 -11.23 11.62
C GLU A 76 -13.33 -11.26 12.48
N ALA A 77 -12.71 -10.12 12.68
CA ALA A 77 -11.55 -10.00 13.54
C ALA A 77 -12.02 -9.43 14.89
N ASP A 78 -11.77 -10.18 15.95
CA ASP A 78 -12.17 -9.79 17.32
C ASP A 78 -11.47 -8.52 17.80
N ASN A 79 -10.30 -8.24 17.22
CA ASN A 79 -9.48 -7.08 17.58
C ASN A 79 -8.44 -6.77 16.50
N LEU A 80 -7.73 -5.66 16.69
CA LEU A 80 -6.70 -5.19 15.78
C LEU A 80 -5.47 -6.11 15.69
N GLU A 81 -5.18 -6.87 16.71
CA GLU A 81 -4.09 -7.84 16.68
C GLU A 81 -4.43 -9.02 15.75
N GLY A 82 -5.72 -9.41 15.70
CA GLY A 82 -6.21 -10.35 14.69
C GLY A 82 -6.01 -9.84 13.26
N VAL A 83 -6.34 -8.56 13.00
CA VAL A 83 -6.06 -7.93 11.70
C VAL A 83 -4.57 -7.92 11.38
N ARG A 84 -3.74 -7.55 12.36
CA ARG A 84 -2.27 -7.54 12.22
C ARG A 84 -1.74 -8.90 11.84
N THR A 85 -2.19 -9.95 12.51
CA THR A 85 -1.77 -11.34 12.23
C THR A 85 -2.15 -11.74 10.81
N LEU A 86 -3.41 -11.52 10.42
CA LEU A 86 -3.88 -11.81 9.06
C LEU A 86 -3.09 -11.06 7.99
N LEU A 87 -2.76 -9.79 8.25
CA LEU A 87 -1.96 -8.97 7.34
C LEU A 87 -0.53 -9.49 7.20
N LEU A 88 0.12 -9.82 8.32
CA LEU A 88 1.53 -10.21 8.33
C LEU A 88 1.75 -11.61 7.75
N ASP A 89 0.80 -12.52 7.90
CA ASP A 89 0.92 -13.89 7.38
C ASP A 89 1.03 -13.92 5.85
N GLY A 90 0.41 -12.96 5.18
CA GLY A 90 0.43 -12.86 3.71
C GLY A 90 1.63 -12.10 3.12
N ILE A 91 2.33 -11.27 3.91
CA ILE A 91 3.34 -10.34 3.42
C ILE A 91 4.76 -10.79 3.77
N SER A 92 5.56 -11.08 2.75
CA SER A 92 6.96 -11.50 2.90
C SER A 92 7.92 -10.30 3.00
N LEU A 93 7.76 -9.47 4.03
CA LEU A 93 8.70 -8.39 4.34
C LEU A 93 9.84 -8.90 5.22
N PRO A 94 11.07 -8.33 5.11
CA PRO A 94 12.15 -8.58 6.06
C PRO A 94 11.70 -8.28 7.50
N LYS A 95 12.19 -9.04 8.49
CA LYS A 95 11.79 -8.83 9.89
C LYS A 95 12.16 -7.46 10.41
N THR A 96 13.36 -7.00 10.08
CA THR A 96 13.91 -5.70 10.49
C THR A 96 14.05 -4.77 9.31
N SER A 97 14.01 -3.47 9.56
CA SER A 97 14.37 -2.46 8.57
C SER A 97 15.85 -2.58 8.20
N CYS A 98 16.20 -2.26 6.96
CA CYS A 98 17.59 -2.20 6.51
C CYS A 98 18.34 -0.95 7.00
N GLY A 99 17.71 -0.09 7.82
CA GLY A 99 18.33 1.06 8.47
C GLY A 99 17.31 1.94 9.16
N ASP A 100 17.75 2.73 10.12
CA ASP A 100 16.98 3.80 10.77
C ASP A 100 17.18 5.15 10.06
N SER A 101 17.55 5.10 8.79
CA SER A 101 17.86 6.27 7.98
C SER A 101 16.59 7.03 7.59
N PRO A 102 16.68 8.34 7.37
CA PRO A 102 15.58 9.12 6.85
C PRO A 102 15.15 8.57 5.49
N ALA A 103 13.89 8.85 5.11
CA ALA A 103 13.39 8.44 3.80
C ALA A 103 14.20 9.10 2.67
N LEU A 104 14.44 8.36 1.60
CA LEU A 104 14.90 8.93 0.34
C LEU A 104 13.81 9.85 -0.22
N LEU A 105 14.21 11.00 -0.75
CA LEU A 105 13.32 11.94 -1.42
C LEU A 105 13.81 12.15 -2.85
N MET A 106 12.91 12.02 -3.81
CA MET A 106 13.16 12.35 -5.22
C MET A 106 11.87 12.81 -5.89
N SER A 107 11.93 13.28 -7.13
CA SER A 107 10.71 13.56 -7.87
C SER A 107 9.99 12.24 -8.24
N ARG A 108 8.66 12.28 -8.28
CA ARG A 108 7.85 11.16 -8.75
C ARG A 108 8.19 10.80 -10.21
N HIS A 109 8.46 11.82 -11.02
CA HIS A 109 8.85 11.63 -12.42
C HIS A 109 10.17 10.86 -12.53
N GLU A 110 11.21 11.26 -11.81
CA GLU A 110 12.50 10.57 -11.77
C GLU A 110 12.34 9.11 -11.33
N TYR A 111 11.58 8.86 -10.27
CA TYR A 111 11.31 7.51 -9.81
C TYR A 111 10.65 6.65 -10.89
N HIS A 112 9.64 7.16 -11.59
CA HIS A 112 8.98 6.43 -12.66
C HIS A 112 9.92 6.11 -13.81
N GLU A 113 10.79 7.05 -14.21
CA GLU A 113 11.78 6.82 -15.25
C GLU A 113 12.83 5.77 -14.84
N ILE A 114 13.32 5.84 -13.60
CA ILE A 114 14.24 4.84 -13.04
C ILE A 114 13.58 3.46 -13.01
N ARG A 115 12.33 3.38 -12.53
CA ARG A 115 11.57 2.13 -12.46
C ARG A 115 11.35 1.49 -13.83
N LYS A 116 11.06 2.27 -14.87
CA LYS A 116 10.93 1.79 -16.25
C LYS A 116 12.23 1.20 -16.77
N LYS A 117 13.35 1.83 -16.44
CA LYS A 117 14.69 1.39 -16.89
C LYS A 117 15.24 0.21 -16.07
N ALA A 118 14.69 -0.07 -14.90
CA ALA A 118 15.22 -1.06 -13.95
C ALA A 118 15.40 -2.47 -14.55
N ALA A 119 14.55 -2.87 -15.50
CA ALA A 119 14.65 -4.17 -16.15
C ALA A 119 15.91 -4.30 -17.03
N PHE A 120 16.36 -3.20 -17.64
CA PHE A 120 17.40 -3.17 -18.65
C PHE A 120 18.75 -2.59 -18.18
N SER A 121 18.72 -1.75 -17.14
CA SER A 121 19.92 -1.11 -16.59
C SER A 121 20.68 -2.03 -15.63
N SER A 122 21.98 -1.83 -15.52
CA SER A 122 22.79 -2.49 -14.49
C SER A 122 22.45 -1.93 -13.11
N LEU A 123 22.75 -2.68 -12.05
CA LEU A 123 22.52 -2.22 -10.67
C LEU A 123 23.33 -0.94 -10.37
N SER A 124 24.59 -0.88 -10.81
CA SER A 124 25.47 0.28 -10.63
C SER A 124 24.93 1.53 -11.29
N GLU A 125 24.34 1.39 -12.47
CA GLU A 125 23.73 2.51 -13.18
C GLU A 125 22.47 3.01 -12.47
N LEU A 126 21.59 2.11 -12.02
CA LEU A 126 20.40 2.47 -11.25
C LEU A 126 20.76 3.17 -9.94
N SER A 127 21.75 2.62 -9.21
CA SER A 127 22.24 3.22 -7.97
C SER A 127 22.76 4.63 -8.21
N ARG A 128 23.55 4.84 -9.25
CA ARG A 128 24.08 6.17 -9.62
C ARG A 128 22.96 7.15 -10.01
N GLN A 129 21.93 6.70 -10.72
CA GLN A 129 20.80 7.55 -11.09
C GLN A 129 19.99 7.95 -9.85
N MET A 130 19.74 7.01 -8.93
CA MET A 130 19.06 7.30 -7.66
C MET A 130 19.89 8.21 -6.76
N GLU A 131 21.21 7.99 -6.66
CA GLU A 131 22.11 8.87 -5.92
C GLU A 131 22.09 10.29 -6.47
N ALA A 132 22.12 10.45 -7.78
CA ALA A 132 22.01 11.77 -8.41
C ALA A 132 20.69 12.48 -8.10
N ALA A 133 19.58 11.74 -7.96
CA ALA A 133 18.26 12.28 -7.64
C ALA A 133 18.10 12.59 -6.14
N THR A 134 18.72 11.82 -5.24
CA THR A 134 18.48 11.88 -3.79
C THR A 134 19.62 12.51 -2.99
N GLY A 135 20.84 12.45 -3.50
CA GLY A 135 22.06 12.87 -2.79
C GLY A 135 22.58 11.85 -1.74
N ASP A 136 21.93 10.69 -1.58
CA ASP A 136 22.32 9.65 -0.61
C ASP A 136 22.81 8.40 -1.35
N SER A 137 24.12 8.13 -1.30
CA SER A 137 24.71 6.98 -2.00
C SER A 137 24.36 5.63 -1.37
N GLY A 138 24.30 5.56 -0.03
CA GLY A 138 24.08 4.32 0.71
C GLY A 138 22.67 3.79 0.53
N LEU A 139 21.67 4.61 0.85
CA LEU A 139 20.25 4.25 0.69
C LEU A 139 19.88 4.06 -0.77
N SER A 140 20.45 4.85 -1.69
CA SER A 140 20.18 4.72 -3.13
C SER A 140 20.66 3.38 -3.67
N ALA A 141 21.80 2.87 -3.21
CA ALA A 141 22.27 1.53 -3.60
C ALA A 141 21.33 0.43 -3.10
N LEU A 142 20.87 0.49 -1.86
CA LEU A 142 19.93 -0.45 -1.27
C LEU A 142 18.56 -0.39 -1.99
N PHE A 143 18.07 0.82 -2.26
CA PHE A 143 16.79 1.00 -2.93
C PHE A 143 16.84 0.51 -4.40
N ALA A 144 17.94 0.81 -5.12
CA ALA A 144 18.18 0.31 -6.48
C ALA A 144 18.20 -1.23 -6.53
N GLN A 145 18.85 -1.85 -5.54
CA GLN A 145 18.85 -3.32 -5.40
C GLN A 145 17.41 -3.83 -5.22
N SER A 146 16.65 -3.23 -4.31
CA SER A 146 15.26 -3.66 -4.05
C SER A 146 14.35 -3.44 -5.26
N VAL A 147 14.48 -2.33 -5.98
CA VAL A 147 13.70 -2.07 -7.20
C VAL A 147 14.01 -3.12 -8.28
N LYS A 148 15.29 -3.55 -8.40
CA LYS A 148 15.71 -4.51 -9.41
C LYS A 148 15.35 -5.96 -9.06
N SER A 149 15.52 -6.34 -7.80
CA SER A 149 15.41 -7.73 -7.32
C SER A 149 14.14 -8.00 -6.50
N ARG A 150 13.13 -7.13 -6.64
CA ARG A 150 11.88 -7.22 -5.86
C ARG A 150 11.18 -8.55 -6.05
N HIS A 151 10.80 -9.17 -4.96
CA HIS A 151 9.92 -10.34 -4.94
C HIS A 151 8.52 -10.02 -4.39
N LEU A 152 8.39 -8.84 -3.76
CA LEU A 152 7.14 -8.31 -3.23
C LEU A 152 6.93 -6.90 -3.76
N THR A 153 5.73 -6.64 -4.27
CA THR A 153 5.26 -5.29 -4.59
C THR A 153 3.79 -5.17 -4.20
N GLY A 154 3.38 -4.01 -3.76
CA GLY A 154 1.97 -3.82 -3.44
C GLY A 154 1.58 -2.37 -3.26
N GLU A 155 0.28 -2.19 -3.09
CA GLU A 155 -0.38 -0.91 -2.87
C GLU A 155 -1.28 -1.01 -1.64
N LEU A 156 -1.29 0.03 -0.86
CA LEU A 156 -2.16 0.23 0.27
C LEU A 156 -3.05 1.43 -0.03
N ARG A 157 -4.35 1.21 -0.03
CA ARG A 157 -5.36 2.25 -0.20
C ARG A 157 -6.23 2.27 1.05
N ILE A 158 -6.37 3.43 1.65
CA ILE A 158 -7.20 3.63 2.84
C ILE A 158 -8.21 4.70 2.53
N CYS A 159 -9.46 4.47 2.88
CA CYS A 159 -10.48 5.51 2.84
C CYS A 159 -11.19 5.61 4.20
N SER A 160 -11.60 6.81 4.54
CA SER A 160 -12.34 7.11 5.76
C SER A 160 -13.50 8.04 5.47
N ARG A 161 -14.63 7.76 6.12
CA ARG A 161 -15.85 8.55 6.02
C ARG A 161 -15.82 9.69 7.04
N SER A 162 -16.15 10.89 6.59
CA SER A 162 -16.33 12.08 7.44
C SER A 162 -17.64 12.78 7.08
N CYS A 163 -17.99 13.82 7.81
CA CYS A 163 -19.16 14.65 7.48
C CYS A 163 -19.07 15.36 6.10
N GLY A 164 -17.87 15.43 5.52
CA GLY A 164 -17.61 16.02 4.20
C GLY A 164 -17.49 15.00 3.06
N GLY A 165 -17.72 13.69 3.33
CA GLY A 165 -17.59 12.63 2.34
C GLY A 165 -16.44 11.66 2.64
N TRP A 166 -15.98 10.95 1.62
CA TRP A 166 -14.87 10.00 1.72
C TRP A 166 -13.53 10.68 1.45
N SER A 167 -12.54 10.44 2.29
CA SER A 167 -11.14 10.83 2.09
C SER A 167 -10.29 9.60 1.78
N PHE A 168 -9.35 9.75 0.83
CA PHE A 168 -8.53 8.64 0.33
C PHE A 168 -7.05 8.90 0.60
N GLN A 169 -6.33 7.86 0.99
CA GLN A 169 -4.88 7.87 1.16
C GLN A 169 -4.27 6.66 0.44
N TYR A 170 -3.12 6.87 -0.16
CA TYR A 170 -2.42 5.87 -0.96
C TYR A 170 -0.97 5.76 -0.51
N ALA A 171 -0.47 4.52 -0.48
CA ALA A 171 0.94 4.23 -0.36
C ALA A 171 1.25 2.99 -1.19
N SER A 172 2.48 2.87 -1.65
CA SER A 172 2.98 1.66 -2.30
C SER A 172 4.09 1.07 -1.45
N PHE A 173 4.40 -0.19 -1.65
CA PHE A 173 5.53 -0.83 -1.00
C PHE A 173 6.19 -1.84 -1.94
N LEU A 174 7.45 -2.07 -1.70
CA LEU A 174 8.21 -3.12 -2.37
C LEU A 174 9.25 -3.71 -1.42
N ALA A 175 9.68 -4.93 -1.70
CA ALA A 175 10.77 -5.55 -0.97
C ALA A 175 11.57 -6.50 -1.85
N ASP A 176 12.86 -6.59 -1.54
CA ASP A 176 13.71 -7.74 -1.84
C ASP A 176 13.90 -8.58 -0.57
N LEU A 177 14.79 -9.56 -0.62
CA LEU A 177 15.05 -10.46 0.51
C LEU A 177 15.70 -9.76 1.72
N SER A 178 16.31 -8.59 1.52
CA SER A 178 17.08 -7.86 2.53
C SER A 178 16.40 -6.59 3.02
N CYS A 179 15.70 -5.88 2.15
CA CYS A 179 15.10 -4.58 2.44
C CYS A 179 13.64 -4.49 2.01
N GLY A 180 12.82 -3.94 2.89
CA GLY A 180 11.47 -3.50 2.58
C GLY A 180 11.40 -1.98 2.51
N TRP A 181 10.52 -1.44 1.68
CA TRP A 181 10.36 -0.02 1.42
C TRP A 181 8.89 0.36 1.39
N LEU A 182 8.55 1.42 2.10
CA LEU A 182 7.26 2.07 2.05
C LEU A 182 7.40 3.35 1.21
N LEU A 183 6.60 3.45 0.16
CA LEU A 183 6.64 4.54 -0.80
C LEU A 183 5.41 5.42 -0.63
N ARG A 184 5.62 6.74 -0.56
CA ARG A 184 4.56 7.74 -0.59
C ARG A 184 4.84 8.70 -1.73
N MET A 185 3.79 9.10 -2.45
CA MET A 185 3.90 10.00 -3.61
C MET A 185 2.87 11.11 -3.48
N SER A 186 3.22 12.29 -4.00
CA SER A 186 2.26 13.38 -4.16
C SER A 186 1.13 12.96 -5.12
N CYS A 187 -0.09 13.37 -4.80
CA CYS A 187 -1.27 13.13 -5.63
C CYS A 187 -1.63 14.38 -6.47
N GLY A 188 -1.11 15.54 -6.11
CA GLY A 188 -1.37 16.81 -6.80
C GLY A 188 -0.59 16.96 -8.10
N SER A 189 -1.16 17.71 -9.07
CA SER A 189 -0.46 18.05 -10.31
C SER A 189 0.66 19.06 -10.12
N GLU A 190 0.59 19.85 -9.07
CA GLU A 190 1.56 20.91 -8.75
C GLU A 190 2.74 20.43 -7.90
N GLU A 191 2.59 19.24 -7.30
CA GLU A 191 3.62 18.64 -6.46
C GLU A 191 4.21 17.42 -7.15
N ASP A 192 5.52 17.36 -7.26
CA ASP A 192 6.25 16.21 -7.85
C ASP A 192 7.28 15.67 -6.87
N TRP A 193 6.80 14.92 -5.86
CA TRP A 193 7.69 14.26 -4.91
C TRP A 193 7.28 12.81 -4.65
N MET A 194 8.26 12.00 -4.33
CA MET A 194 8.15 10.65 -3.83
C MET A 194 9.12 10.49 -2.65
N SER A 195 8.67 9.83 -1.60
CA SER A 195 9.51 9.40 -0.50
C SER A 195 9.55 7.88 -0.41
N ALA A 196 10.74 7.31 -0.18
CA ALA A 196 10.94 5.89 0.07
C ALA A 196 11.58 5.70 1.44
N ALA A 197 10.82 5.15 2.38
CA ALA A 197 11.29 4.86 3.74
C ALA A 197 11.61 3.37 3.87
N PRO A 198 12.80 2.98 4.39
CA PRO A 198 13.09 1.60 4.69
C PRO A 198 12.18 1.11 5.82
N VAL A 199 11.57 -0.07 5.66
CA VAL A 199 10.66 -0.67 6.64
C VAL A 199 10.88 -2.16 6.78
N GLY A 200 10.82 -2.64 8.02
CA GLY A 200 10.67 -4.06 8.32
C GLY A 200 9.21 -4.44 8.54
N LYS A 201 8.94 -5.75 8.70
CA LYS A 201 7.61 -6.33 8.88
C LYS A 201 6.85 -5.67 10.05
N GLU A 202 7.49 -5.50 11.20
CA GLU A 202 6.89 -4.90 12.39
C GLU A 202 6.56 -3.40 12.19
N GLN A 203 7.48 -2.66 11.59
CA GLN A 203 7.28 -1.24 11.31
C GLN A 203 6.18 -1.02 10.28
N PHE A 204 6.12 -1.84 9.23
CA PHE A 204 5.06 -1.80 8.24
C PHE A 204 3.70 -2.07 8.88
N SER A 205 3.60 -3.13 9.71
CA SER A 205 2.38 -3.45 10.44
C SER A 205 1.94 -2.34 11.37
N ALA A 206 2.87 -1.77 12.15
CA ALA A 206 2.57 -0.66 13.06
C ALA A 206 2.10 0.59 12.30
N ALA A 207 2.70 0.89 11.14
CA ALA A 207 2.28 1.99 10.27
C ALA A 207 0.86 1.74 9.71
N PHE A 208 0.59 0.54 9.23
CA PHE A 208 -0.70 0.13 8.73
C PHE A 208 -1.81 0.27 9.80
N LEU A 209 -1.59 -0.31 11.00
CA LEU A 209 -2.56 -0.21 12.09
C LEU A 209 -2.78 1.23 12.55
N ARG A 210 -1.72 2.04 12.60
CA ARG A 210 -1.83 3.46 12.93
C ARG A 210 -2.67 4.20 11.90
N TRP A 211 -2.51 3.91 10.61
CA TRP A 211 -3.32 4.48 9.56
C TRP A 211 -4.77 4.02 9.64
N LEU A 212 -5.00 2.75 9.92
CA LEU A 212 -6.35 2.23 10.09
C LEU A 212 -7.08 2.85 11.29
N LEU A 213 -6.35 3.18 12.38
CA LEU A 213 -6.91 3.71 13.62
C LEU A 213 -6.97 5.23 13.69
N HIS A 214 -5.96 5.92 13.17
CA HIS A 214 -5.70 7.33 13.45
C HIS A 214 -5.84 8.23 12.21
N LEU A 215 -6.81 7.99 11.37
CA LEU A 215 -7.12 8.93 10.31
C LEU A 215 -7.67 10.26 10.87
N LYS A 216 -6.81 11.04 11.51
CA LYS A 216 -6.92 12.49 11.37
C LYS A 216 -6.41 12.79 9.94
N PRO A 217 -7.17 13.56 9.14
CA PRO A 217 -6.64 14.04 7.87
C PRO A 217 -5.29 14.67 8.18
N LEU A 218 -4.22 14.25 7.49
CA LEU A 218 -3.00 15.03 7.45
C LEU A 218 -3.43 16.37 6.86
N VAL A 219 -3.64 17.34 7.74
CA VAL A 219 -3.82 18.73 7.33
C VAL A 219 -2.61 19.01 6.47
N ALA A 220 -2.84 19.28 5.19
CA ALA A 220 -1.81 19.74 4.30
C ALA A 220 -1.11 20.88 5.02
N ALA A 221 0.16 20.70 5.34
CA ALA A 221 0.98 21.79 5.84
C ALA A 221 0.90 22.90 4.78
N LYS A 222 0.35 24.06 5.20
CA LYS A 222 0.33 25.26 4.39
C LYS A 222 1.73 25.70 4.08
#